data_19fe2123503e5b13fd59e5b71bf9c508
#
_entry.id   19fe2123503e5b13fd59e5b71bf9c508
#
_cell.length_a   1.000
_cell.length_b   1.000
_cell.length_c   1.000
_cell.angle_alpha   90.00
_cell.angle_beta   90.00
_cell.angle_gamma   90.00
#
_symmetry.space_group_name_H-M   'P 1'
#
loop_
_entity.id
_entity.type
_entity.pdbx_description
1 polymer ?
#
loop_
_entity_poly.entity_id
_entity_poly.type
_entity_poly.pdbx_seq_one_letter_code
_entity_poly.pdbx_strand_id
1 'polypeptide(L)'
;MAQKKICFIGAGNMSRSIISGLVGSGYPAELIQASNPSTGKLDALKRDFGILTTTDNQAACDWADIIVLSVKPQLMQQVCEQLATLLLADKLFITIAAGIPTTRYNDYFGQQIKLIRTMPNTPTQLGYGMTGLYAASGVEQADKDLCQQIMASGGETLWVDKEADLNLVIALAGSSPAYFFLFMEGMMDAAKELGLDESKARLLVQQAALGASQMVIQNPQLSAGQLRQNVTSKGGTTHEAVETFQQSDLKGLIKQAMNNCIARAEAMAKEF
;
A
#
# COMPACT_ATOMS: atom_id res chain seq x y z
N MET A 1 18.44 -17.00 -7.04
CA MET A 1 17.64 -17.78 -6.04
C MET A 1 16.56 -18.53 -6.78
N ALA A 2 16.16 -19.73 -6.33
CA ALA A 2 15.03 -20.44 -6.91
C ALA A 2 13.76 -19.57 -6.75
N GLN A 3 13.05 -19.33 -7.83
CA GLN A 3 11.80 -18.58 -7.81
C GLN A 3 10.73 -19.38 -7.04
N LYS A 4 10.06 -18.72 -6.09
CA LYS A 4 9.09 -19.33 -5.19
C LYS A 4 7.68 -19.25 -5.77
N LYS A 5 6.84 -20.22 -5.45
CA LYS A 5 5.41 -20.18 -5.79
C LYS A 5 4.68 -19.22 -4.85
N ILE A 6 3.95 -18.26 -5.39
CA ILE A 6 3.22 -17.24 -4.63
C ILE A 6 1.72 -17.44 -4.86
N CYS A 7 0.94 -17.57 -3.80
CA CYS A 7 -0.50 -17.49 -3.92
C CYS A 7 -1.08 -16.25 -3.22
N PHE A 8 -2.06 -15.64 -3.85
CA PHE A 8 -2.85 -14.55 -3.30
C PHE A 8 -4.21 -15.09 -2.86
N ILE A 9 -4.48 -15.09 -1.56
CA ILE A 9 -5.80 -15.43 -1.02
C ILE A 9 -6.65 -14.16 -1.00
N GLY A 10 -7.49 -14.02 -2.03
CA GLY A 10 -8.23 -12.82 -2.35
C GLY A 10 -7.74 -12.13 -3.63
N ALA A 11 -8.65 -11.87 -4.56
CA ALA A 11 -8.39 -11.22 -5.86
C ALA A 11 -8.90 -9.77 -5.88
N GLY A 12 -8.52 -8.98 -4.86
CA GLY A 12 -8.86 -7.56 -4.75
C GLY A 12 -7.98 -6.65 -5.64
N ASN A 13 -8.26 -5.35 -5.60
CA ASN A 13 -7.50 -4.36 -6.37
C ASN A 13 -6.01 -4.35 -5.99
N MET A 14 -5.70 -4.48 -4.68
CA MET A 14 -4.31 -4.49 -4.23
C MET A 14 -3.58 -5.76 -4.67
N SER A 15 -4.22 -6.94 -4.61
CA SER A 15 -3.65 -8.18 -5.18
C SER A 15 -3.35 -8.01 -6.66
N ARG A 16 -4.29 -7.44 -7.41
CA ARG A 16 -4.11 -7.15 -8.83
C ARG A 16 -2.92 -6.22 -9.08
N SER A 17 -2.76 -5.17 -8.27
CA SER A 17 -1.64 -4.22 -8.40
C SER A 17 -0.29 -4.90 -8.15
N ILE A 18 -0.17 -5.72 -7.10
CA ILE A 18 1.07 -6.44 -6.78
C ILE A 18 1.37 -7.50 -7.87
N ILE A 19 0.36 -8.26 -8.32
CA ILE A 19 0.50 -9.23 -9.41
C ILE A 19 0.97 -8.54 -10.70
N SER A 20 0.38 -7.40 -11.04
CA SER A 20 0.80 -6.60 -12.20
C SER A 20 2.27 -6.19 -12.10
N GLY A 21 2.70 -5.73 -10.94
CA GLY A 21 4.10 -5.37 -10.68
C GLY A 21 5.04 -6.57 -10.81
N LEU A 22 4.69 -7.71 -10.22
CA LEU A 22 5.48 -8.95 -10.29
C LEU A 22 5.64 -9.42 -11.73
N VAL A 23 4.56 -9.56 -12.48
CA VAL A 23 4.61 -10.00 -13.88
C VAL A 23 5.35 -8.97 -14.74
N GLY A 24 5.11 -7.67 -14.52
CA GLY A 24 5.79 -6.58 -15.21
C GLY A 24 7.30 -6.53 -14.94
N SER A 25 7.76 -6.99 -13.77
CA SER A 25 9.17 -7.12 -13.42
C SER A 25 9.81 -8.44 -13.90
N GLY A 26 9.06 -9.29 -14.60
CA GLY A 26 9.56 -10.55 -15.15
C GLY A 26 9.44 -11.75 -14.22
N TYR A 27 8.64 -11.67 -13.13
CA TYR A 27 8.33 -12.86 -12.32
C TYR A 27 7.46 -13.81 -13.13
N PRO A 28 7.78 -15.14 -13.18
CA PRO A 28 7.03 -16.09 -14.01
C PRO A 28 5.58 -16.19 -13.60
N ALA A 29 4.67 -15.97 -14.52
CA ALA A 29 3.23 -15.98 -14.28
C ALA A 29 2.72 -17.35 -13.80
N GLU A 30 3.36 -18.44 -14.24
CA GLU A 30 3.07 -19.81 -13.82
C GLU A 30 3.44 -20.12 -12.38
N LEU A 31 4.22 -19.24 -11.74
CA LEU A 31 4.55 -19.32 -10.31
C LEU A 31 3.69 -18.39 -9.44
N ILE A 32 2.70 -17.74 -10.04
CA ILE A 32 1.73 -16.91 -9.34
C ILE A 32 0.35 -17.53 -9.47
N GLN A 33 -0.35 -17.67 -8.34
CA GLN A 33 -1.73 -18.13 -8.30
C GLN A 33 -2.59 -17.15 -7.49
N ALA A 34 -3.83 -16.91 -7.93
CA ALA A 34 -4.81 -16.19 -7.16
C ALA A 34 -6.00 -17.10 -6.81
N SER A 35 -6.47 -17.02 -5.57
CA SER A 35 -7.68 -17.68 -5.10
C SER A 35 -8.74 -16.66 -4.72
N ASN A 36 -9.99 -16.89 -5.14
CA ASN A 36 -11.12 -16.04 -4.79
C ASN A 36 -12.43 -16.84 -4.93
N PRO A 37 -13.44 -16.64 -4.07
CA PRO A 37 -14.70 -17.40 -4.13
C PRO A 37 -15.48 -17.22 -5.44
N SER A 38 -15.29 -16.11 -6.16
CA SER A 38 -15.96 -15.82 -7.44
C SER A 38 -14.96 -15.75 -8.58
N THR A 39 -15.36 -16.26 -9.76
CA THR A 39 -14.46 -16.39 -10.94
C THR A 39 -14.22 -15.09 -11.68
N GLY A 40 -15.14 -14.13 -11.69
CA GLY A 40 -15.03 -12.94 -12.55
C GLY A 40 -13.72 -12.14 -12.37
N LYS A 41 -13.24 -12.00 -11.12
CA LYS A 41 -11.93 -11.36 -10.86
C LYS A 41 -10.76 -12.27 -11.23
N LEU A 42 -10.91 -13.57 -11.05
CA LEU A 42 -9.92 -14.58 -11.41
C LEU A 42 -9.72 -14.64 -12.92
N ASP A 43 -10.82 -14.63 -13.69
CA ASP A 43 -10.81 -14.64 -15.15
C ASP A 43 -10.10 -13.39 -15.70
N ALA A 44 -10.34 -12.23 -15.07
CA ALA A 44 -9.64 -11.00 -15.43
C ALA A 44 -8.13 -11.10 -15.15
N LEU A 45 -7.72 -11.61 -13.98
CA LEU A 45 -6.30 -11.79 -13.64
C LEU A 45 -5.61 -12.80 -14.59
N LYS A 46 -6.26 -13.91 -14.88
CA LYS A 46 -5.76 -14.93 -15.82
C LYS A 46 -5.60 -14.36 -17.23
N ARG A 47 -6.60 -13.62 -17.72
CA ARG A 47 -6.57 -13.01 -19.06
C ARG A 47 -5.48 -11.96 -19.19
N ASP A 48 -5.33 -11.10 -18.16
CA ASP A 48 -4.50 -9.91 -18.22
C ASP A 48 -3.02 -10.21 -17.89
N PHE A 49 -2.77 -11.23 -17.05
CA PHE A 49 -1.43 -11.53 -16.53
C PHE A 49 -0.96 -12.98 -16.76
N GLY A 50 -1.82 -13.86 -17.25
CA GLY A 50 -1.47 -15.26 -17.52
C GLY A 50 -1.24 -16.13 -16.27
N ILE A 51 -1.59 -15.66 -15.08
CA ILE A 51 -1.37 -16.39 -13.82
C ILE A 51 -2.33 -17.57 -13.65
N LEU A 52 -2.00 -18.45 -12.70
CA LEU A 52 -2.89 -19.53 -12.27
C LEU A 52 -4.02 -19.00 -11.39
N THR A 53 -5.18 -19.65 -11.45
CA THR A 53 -6.35 -19.24 -10.67
C THR A 53 -7.10 -20.45 -10.12
N THR A 54 -7.70 -20.32 -8.93
CA THR A 54 -8.55 -21.32 -8.30
C THR A 54 -9.62 -20.68 -7.44
N THR A 55 -10.69 -21.41 -7.12
CA THR A 55 -11.68 -21.00 -6.13
C THR A 55 -11.45 -21.69 -4.77
N ASP A 56 -10.43 -22.53 -4.65
CA ASP A 56 -10.09 -23.29 -3.47
C ASP A 56 -8.86 -22.69 -2.77
N ASN A 57 -9.08 -22.07 -1.60
CA ASN A 57 -8.03 -21.47 -0.80
C ASN A 57 -7.05 -22.51 -0.24
N GLN A 58 -7.52 -23.71 0.11
CA GLN A 58 -6.65 -24.76 0.67
C GLN A 58 -5.72 -25.29 -0.41
N ALA A 59 -6.23 -25.62 -1.58
CA ALA A 59 -5.42 -26.05 -2.71
C ALA A 59 -4.38 -24.98 -3.13
N ALA A 60 -4.76 -23.70 -3.12
CA ALA A 60 -3.84 -22.60 -3.40
C ALA A 60 -2.72 -22.49 -2.35
N CYS A 61 -3.08 -22.63 -1.07
CA CYS A 61 -2.12 -22.57 0.03
C CYS A 61 -1.16 -23.77 0.01
N ASP A 62 -1.65 -24.98 -0.24
CA ASP A 62 -0.82 -26.18 -0.34
C ASP A 62 0.21 -26.09 -1.47
N TRP A 63 -0.20 -25.56 -2.61
CA TRP A 63 0.63 -25.39 -3.78
C TRP A 63 1.78 -24.37 -3.59
N ALA A 64 1.56 -23.33 -2.75
CA ALA A 64 2.45 -22.17 -2.66
C ALA A 64 3.52 -22.32 -1.57
N ASP A 65 4.67 -21.67 -1.77
CA ASP A 65 5.69 -21.40 -0.74
C ASP A 65 5.37 -20.12 0.05
N ILE A 66 4.75 -19.13 -0.63
CA ILE A 66 4.42 -17.81 -0.08
C ILE A 66 2.92 -17.56 -0.22
N ILE A 67 2.29 -17.23 0.88
CA ILE A 67 0.85 -16.95 0.93
C ILE A 67 0.62 -15.48 1.23
N VAL A 68 0.03 -14.75 0.28
CA VAL A 68 -0.36 -13.35 0.45
C VAL A 68 -1.82 -13.30 0.88
N LEU A 69 -2.05 -12.99 2.15
CA LEU A 69 -3.39 -12.82 2.73
C LEU A 69 -3.93 -11.44 2.33
N SER A 70 -4.86 -11.42 1.39
CA SER A 70 -5.35 -10.21 0.74
C SER A 70 -6.89 -10.10 0.72
N VAL A 71 -7.54 -10.75 1.66
CA VAL A 71 -8.97 -10.58 1.91
C VAL A 71 -9.23 -9.36 2.80
N LYS A 72 -10.48 -8.90 2.83
CA LYS A 72 -10.90 -7.83 3.76
C LYS A 72 -10.68 -8.26 5.21
N PRO A 73 -10.33 -7.34 6.14
CA PRO A 73 -10.08 -7.66 7.55
C PRO A 73 -11.19 -8.48 8.20
N GLN A 74 -12.45 -8.19 7.90
CA GLN A 74 -13.63 -8.88 8.45
C GLN A 74 -13.73 -10.37 8.06
N LEU A 75 -13.04 -10.78 7.00
CA LEU A 75 -13.02 -12.17 6.53
C LEU A 75 -11.74 -12.91 6.94
N MET A 76 -10.77 -12.19 7.54
CA MET A 76 -9.43 -12.74 7.76
C MET A 76 -9.43 -13.93 8.72
N GLN A 77 -10.13 -13.81 9.85
CA GLN A 77 -10.24 -14.90 10.82
C GLN A 77 -10.76 -16.18 10.15
N GLN A 78 -11.91 -16.08 9.49
CA GLN A 78 -12.52 -17.23 8.82
C GLN A 78 -11.59 -17.90 7.80
N VAL A 79 -10.86 -17.09 7.03
CA VAL A 79 -9.92 -17.60 6.03
C VAL A 79 -8.72 -18.28 6.70
N CYS A 80 -8.14 -17.68 7.74
CA CYS A 80 -7.02 -18.27 8.45
C CYS A 80 -7.40 -19.60 9.15
N GLU A 81 -8.57 -19.67 9.79
CA GLU A 81 -9.09 -20.90 10.40
C GLU A 81 -9.27 -22.03 9.38
N GLN A 82 -9.72 -21.74 8.17
CA GLN A 82 -9.83 -22.73 7.08
C GLN A 82 -8.46 -23.28 6.65
N LEU A 83 -7.42 -22.44 6.68
CA LEU A 83 -6.06 -22.80 6.30
C LEU A 83 -5.27 -23.47 7.45
N ALA A 84 -5.72 -23.33 8.71
CA ALA A 84 -5.02 -23.81 9.91
C ALA A 84 -4.80 -25.32 9.94
N THR A 85 -5.57 -26.09 9.16
CA THR A 85 -5.45 -27.56 9.06
C THR A 85 -4.33 -28.02 8.15
N LEU A 86 -3.66 -27.12 7.43
CA LEU A 86 -2.60 -27.41 6.47
C LEU A 86 -1.21 -27.44 7.15
N LEU A 87 -0.21 -27.96 6.44
CA LEU A 87 1.19 -27.91 6.87
C LEU A 87 1.76 -26.52 6.55
N LEU A 88 1.91 -25.68 7.58
CA LEU A 88 2.25 -24.27 7.43
C LEU A 88 3.70 -23.91 7.83
N ALA A 89 4.42 -24.82 8.45
CA ALA A 89 5.71 -24.55 9.10
C ALA A 89 6.78 -23.95 8.16
N ASP A 90 6.81 -24.40 6.90
CA ASP A 90 7.80 -23.96 5.92
C ASP A 90 7.30 -22.83 5.00
N LYS A 91 6.07 -22.31 5.25
CA LYS A 91 5.44 -21.31 4.41
C LYS A 91 5.65 -19.90 4.98
N LEU A 92 5.92 -18.96 4.10
CA LEU A 92 5.94 -17.54 4.45
C LEU A 92 4.55 -16.94 4.22
N PHE A 93 3.99 -16.32 5.26
CA PHE A 93 2.76 -15.52 5.14
C PHE A 93 3.10 -14.05 5.02
N ILE A 94 2.44 -13.38 4.08
CA ILE A 94 2.48 -11.93 3.91
C ILE A 94 1.04 -11.43 4.01
N THR A 95 0.75 -10.48 4.88
CA THR A 95 -0.57 -9.86 4.93
C THR A 95 -0.51 -8.43 4.44
N ILE A 96 -1.49 -8.05 3.62
CA ILE A 96 -1.69 -6.67 3.14
C ILE A 96 -2.92 -6.02 3.79
N ALA A 97 -3.53 -6.68 4.78
CA ALA A 97 -4.71 -6.18 5.46
C ALA A 97 -4.35 -5.14 6.53
N ALA A 98 -5.04 -4.01 6.50
CA ALA A 98 -4.88 -2.99 7.55
C ALA A 98 -5.57 -3.42 8.86
N GLY A 99 -5.05 -2.95 10.00
CA GLY A 99 -5.72 -3.01 11.28
C GLY A 99 -5.61 -4.34 12.06
N ILE A 100 -5.03 -5.41 11.49
CA ILE A 100 -4.89 -6.69 12.21
C ILE A 100 -3.43 -6.85 12.68
N PRO A 101 -3.16 -6.92 13.99
CA PRO A 101 -1.81 -7.14 14.50
C PRO A 101 -1.33 -8.58 14.25
N THR A 102 0.00 -8.78 14.17
CA THR A 102 0.61 -10.08 13.88
C THR A 102 0.23 -11.17 14.89
N THR A 103 0.04 -10.81 16.16
CA THR A 103 -0.39 -11.75 17.21
C THR A 103 -1.75 -12.37 16.92
N ARG A 104 -2.69 -11.60 16.32
CA ARG A 104 -4.03 -12.12 15.99
C ARG A 104 -4.00 -13.20 14.93
N TYR A 105 -3.05 -13.15 14.01
CA TYR A 105 -2.89 -14.22 13.01
C TYR A 105 -2.47 -15.53 13.66
N ASN A 106 -1.59 -15.50 14.69
CA ASN A 106 -1.25 -16.69 15.44
C ASN A 106 -2.47 -17.28 16.17
N ASP A 107 -3.34 -16.42 16.73
CA ASP A 107 -4.61 -16.85 17.31
C ASP A 107 -5.52 -17.52 16.27
N TYR A 108 -5.67 -16.90 15.09
CA TYR A 108 -6.51 -17.40 14.00
C TYR A 108 -6.02 -18.75 13.44
N PHE A 109 -4.70 -18.92 13.35
CA PHE A 109 -4.09 -20.18 12.89
C PHE A 109 -3.94 -21.23 14.01
N GLY A 110 -4.12 -20.86 15.28
CA GLY A 110 -3.87 -21.73 16.43
C GLY A 110 -2.42 -22.18 16.58
N GLN A 111 -1.48 -21.56 15.87
CA GLN A 111 -0.06 -21.83 15.87
C GLN A 111 0.74 -20.62 15.43
N GLN A 112 2.04 -20.62 15.77
CA GLN A 112 2.96 -19.61 15.24
C GLN A 112 3.23 -19.85 13.75
N ILE A 113 3.17 -18.77 12.96
CA ILE A 113 3.49 -18.76 11.54
C ILE A 113 4.60 -17.73 11.25
N LYS A 114 5.36 -17.95 10.19
CA LYS A 114 6.27 -16.92 9.67
C LYS A 114 5.43 -15.85 8.96
N LEU A 115 5.25 -14.69 9.57
CA LEU A 115 4.37 -13.63 9.06
C LEU A 115 5.10 -12.32 8.90
N ILE A 116 4.95 -11.71 7.72
CA ILE A 116 5.32 -10.33 7.45
C ILE A 116 4.04 -9.52 7.21
N ARG A 117 3.86 -8.48 7.99
CA ARG A 117 2.78 -7.52 7.82
C ARG A 117 3.25 -6.41 6.90
N THR A 118 2.49 -6.14 5.85
CA THR A 118 2.81 -5.11 4.87
C THR A 118 1.68 -4.11 4.75
N MET A 119 2.03 -2.86 4.44
CA MET A 119 1.06 -1.79 4.24
C MET A 119 1.34 -1.08 2.92
N PRO A 120 0.88 -1.64 1.79
CA PRO A 120 0.96 -1.01 0.48
C PRO A 120 -0.08 0.10 0.32
N ASN A 121 0.07 0.92 -0.72
CA ASN A 121 -0.90 1.95 -1.09
C ASN A 121 -1.32 1.83 -2.56
N THR A 122 -2.35 2.58 -2.97
CA THR A 122 -2.95 2.46 -4.31
C THR A 122 -2.01 2.81 -5.47
N PRO A 123 -1.02 3.73 -5.38
CA PRO A 123 -0.06 3.97 -6.45
C PRO A 123 0.80 2.76 -6.84
N THR A 124 0.81 1.69 -6.04
CA THR A 124 1.43 0.40 -6.37
C THR A 124 1.01 -0.12 -7.76
N GLN A 125 -0.24 0.14 -8.18
CA GLN A 125 -0.73 -0.27 -9.52
C GLN A 125 0.02 0.40 -10.70
N LEU A 126 0.74 1.49 -10.44
CA LEU A 126 1.51 2.26 -11.42
C LEU A 126 3.02 2.13 -11.20
N GLY A 127 3.48 1.32 -10.23
CA GLY A 127 4.88 1.21 -9.85
C GLY A 127 5.41 2.38 -9.00
N TYR A 128 4.53 3.24 -8.50
CA TYR A 128 4.85 4.38 -7.63
C TYR A 128 4.32 4.19 -6.21
N GLY A 129 4.15 2.94 -5.80
CA GLY A 129 3.70 2.60 -4.47
C GLY A 129 4.74 2.89 -3.39
N MET A 130 4.26 2.97 -2.15
CA MET A 130 5.08 2.91 -0.96
C MET A 130 4.52 1.85 -0.04
N THR A 131 5.34 0.88 0.34
CA THR A 131 4.92 -0.23 1.21
C THR A 131 5.73 -0.24 2.50
N GLY A 132 5.08 -0.07 3.65
CA GLY A 132 5.69 -0.37 4.94
C GLY A 132 5.72 -1.86 5.21
N LEU A 133 6.81 -2.34 5.83
CA LEU A 133 7.06 -3.75 6.11
C LEU A 133 7.39 -3.94 7.59
N TYR A 134 6.78 -4.94 8.23
CA TYR A 134 7.12 -5.38 9.58
C TYR A 134 7.15 -6.91 9.63
N ALA A 135 8.24 -7.47 10.15
CA ALA A 135 8.39 -8.90 10.33
C ALA A 135 8.07 -9.32 11.76
N ALA A 136 7.16 -10.27 11.93
CA ALA A 136 6.93 -10.91 13.23
C ALA A 136 8.18 -11.71 13.68
N SER A 137 8.22 -12.09 14.96
CA SER A 137 9.31 -12.91 15.47
C SER A 137 9.38 -14.27 14.75
N GLY A 138 10.60 -14.77 14.53
CA GLY A 138 10.81 -16.05 13.84
C GLY A 138 10.90 -15.95 12.31
N VAL A 139 10.75 -14.76 11.72
CA VAL A 139 10.97 -14.52 10.29
C VAL A 139 12.46 -14.33 10.04
N GLU A 140 13.03 -15.14 9.16
CA GLU A 140 14.45 -15.13 8.80
C GLU A 140 14.77 -14.01 7.79
N GLN A 141 16.05 -13.65 7.67
CA GLN A 141 16.46 -12.60 6.72
C GLN A 141 16.12 -12.95 5.28
N ALA A 142 16.25 -14.22 4.89
CA ALA A 142 15.88 -14.69 3.55
C ALA A 142 14.38 -14.46 3.23
N ASP A 143 13.49 -14.66 4.21
CA ASP A 143 12.06 -14.41 4.09
C ASP A 143 11.76 -12.90 3.97
N LYS A 144 12.50 -12.07 4.72
CA LYS A 144 12.41 -10.61 4.61
C LYS A 144 12.82 -10.11 3.24
N ASP A 145 13.97 -10.59 2.74
CA ASP A 145 14.49 -10.21 1.42
C ASP A 145 13.51 -10.59 0.31
N LEU A 146 12.87 -11.76 0.44
CA LEU A 146 11.88 -12.26 -0.50
C LEU A 146 10.60 -11.42 -0.49
N CYS A 147 10.08 -11.10 0.71
CA CYS A 147 8.94 -10.21 0.86
C CYS A 147 9.23 -8.82 0.28
N GLN A 148 10.41 -8.27 0.56
CA GLN A 148 10.82 -6.98 0.02
C GLN A 148 10.87 -6.99 -1.51
N GLN A 149 11.43 -8.03 -2.13
CA GLN A 149 11.45 -8.17 -3.59
C GLN A 149 10.03 -8.21 -4.18
N ILE A 150 9.11 -8.95 -3.55
CA ILE A 150 7.72 -9.01 -3.98
C ILE A 150 7.07 -7.63 -3.91
N MET A 151 7.22 -6.91 -2.80
CA MET A 151 6.59 -5.60 -2.62
C MET A 151 7.25 -4.50 -3.45
N ALA A 152 8.56 -4.57 -3.66
CA ALA A 152 9.32 -3.62 -4.49
C ALA A 152 8.92 -3.68 -5.98
N SER A 153 8.25 -4.74 -6.43
CA SER A 153 7.67 -4.79 -7.78
C SER A 153 6.61 -3.70 -8.03
N GLY A 154 6.03 -3.15 -6.97
CA GLY A 154 5.01 -2.09 -7.03
C GLY A 154 5.49 -0.71 -6.61
N GLY A 155 6.78 -0.53 -6.27
CA GLY A 155 7.35 0.75 -5.84
C GLY A 155 8.38 0.61 -4.72
N GLU A 156 8.50 1.64 -3.88
CA GLU A 156 9.46 1.68 -2.78
C GLU A 156 8.96 0.91 -1.55
N THR A 157 9.89 0.43 -0.72
CA THR A 157 9.60 -0.30 0.51
C THR A 157 10.36 0.29 1.69
N LEU A 158 9.76 0.22 2.89
CA LEU A 158 10.37 0.66 4.14
C LEU A 158 10.13 -0.35 5.24
N TRP A 159 11.19 -0.90 5.82
CA TRP A 159 11.10 -1.70 7.04
C TRP A 159 10.92 -0.80 8.27
N VAL A 160 10.00 -1.20 9.14
CA VAL A 160 9.82 -0.57 10.45
C VAL A 160 10.25 -1.53 11.56
N ASP A 161 10.82 -0.97 12.64
CA ASP A 161 11.33 -1.77 13.77
C ASP A 161 10.23 -2.27 14.70
N LYS A 162 9.15 -1.49 14.80
CA LYS A 162 7.99 -1.80 15.66
C LYS A 162 6.74 -1.92 14.82
N GLU A 163 5.91 -2.91 15.12
CA GLU A 163 4.64 -3.10 14.42
C GLU A 163 3.74 -1.85 14.50
N ALA A 164 3.75 -1.15 15.64
CA ALA A 164 2.99 0.07 15.84
C ALA A 164 3.35 1.19 14.86
N ASP A 165 4.59 1.22 14.35
CA ASP A 165 5.05 2.23 13.40
C ASP A 165 4.38 2.08 12.02
N LEU A 166 3.77 0.92 11.73
CA LEU A 166 2.91 0.77 10.55
C LEU A 166 1.69 1.71 10.59
N ASN A 167 1.24 2.17 11.76
CA ASN A 167 0.18 3.17 11.85
C ASN A 167 0.66 4.54 11.32
N LEU A 168 1.94 4.88 11.49
CA LEU A 168 2.54 6.05 10.87
C LEU A 168 2.65 5.87 9.35
N VAL A 169 3.01 4.67 8.88
CA VAL A 169 3.00 4.36 7.44
C VAL A 169 1.60 4.49 6.86
N ILE A 170 0.55 4.05 7.57
CA ILE A 170 -0.84 4.24 7.15
C ILE A 170 -1.14 5.73 6.96
N ALA A 171 -0.82 6.58 7.93
CA ALA A 171 -1.11 8.00 7.86
C ALA A 171 -0.28 8.75 6.81
N LEU A 172 1.01 8.36 6.62
CA LEU A 172 1.94 9.05 5.72
C LEU A 172 1.91 8.56 4.28
N ALA A 173 1.62 7.28 4.06
CA ALA A 173 1.69 6.65 2.75
C ALA A 173 0.41 5.88 2.37
N GLY A 174 -0.17 5.10 3.28
CA GLY A 174 -1.36 4.29 2.99
C GLY A 174 -2.57 5.13 2.62
N SER A 175 -2.86 6.16 3.42
CA SER A 175 -4.02 7.03 3.27
C SER A 175 -3.71 8.34 2.53
N SER A 176 -2.47 8.79 2.51
CA SER A 176 -2.08 10.09 1.97
C SER A 176 -2.33 10.30 0.47
N PRO A 177 -2.41 9.28 -0.41
CA PRO A 177 -2.89 9.51 -1.77
C PRO A 177 -4.24 10.21 -1.81
N ALA A 178 -5.16 9.87 -0.89
CA ALA A 178 -6.46 10.54 -0.80
C ALA A 178 -6.34 12.01 -0.36
N TYR A 179 -5.34 12.36 0.48
CA TYR A 179 -5.10 13.75 0.88
C TYR A 179 -4.63 14.60 -0.30
N PHE A 180 -3.72 14.05 -1.11
CA PHE A 180 -3.27 14.70 -2.33
C PHE A 180 -4.40 14.83 -3.36
N PHE A 181 -5.25 13.81 -3.51
CA PHE A 181 -6.42 13.91 -4.39
C PHE A 181 -7.38 15.01 -3.94
N LEU A 182 -7.67 15.11 -2.63
CA LEU A 182 -8.52 16.17 -2.08
C LEU A 182 -7.93 17.56 -2.32
N PHE A 183 -6.60 17.72 -2.17
CA PHE A 183 -5.94 18.99 -2.44
C PHE A 183 -6.01 19.37 -3.93
N MET A 184 -5.75 18.40 -4.83
CA MET A 184 -5.87 18.58 -6.27
C MET A 184 -7.31 18.90 -6.68
N GLU A 185 -8.31 18.22 -6.10
CA GLU A 185 -9.74 18.47 -6.30
C GLU A 185 -10.08 19.93 -5.95
N GLY A 186 -9.70 20.38 -4.75
CA GLY A 186 -9.93 21.77 -4.33
C GLY A 186 -9.29 22.81 -5.27
N MET A 187 -8.09 22.53 -5.80
CA MET A 187 -7.47 23.41 -6.79
C MET A 187 -8.23 23.42 -8.12
N MET A 188 -8.73 22.27 -8.58
CA MET A 188 -9.48 22.17 -9.84
C MET A 188 -10.86 22.84 -9.70
N ASP A 189 -11.52 22.68 -8.56
CA ASP A 189 -12.82 23.32 -8.29
C ASP A 189 -12.67 24.85 -8.26
N ALA A 190 -11.68 25.37 -7.55
CA ALA A 190 -11.38 26.80 -7.54
C ALA A 190 -11.07 27.35 -8.95
N ALA A 191 -10.30 26.61 -9.75
CA ALA A 191 -9.99 26.99 -11.12
C ALA A 191 -11.25 27.08 -12.00
N LYS A 192 -12.19 26.15 -11.81
CA LYS A 192 -13.48 26.16 -12.49
C LYS A 192 -14.33 27.39 -12.11
N GLU A 193 -14.39 27.74 -10.82
CA GLU A 193 -15.08 28.94 -10.33
C GLU A 193 -14.47 30.24 -10.91
N LEU A 194 -13.15 30.22 -11.14
CA LEU A 194 -12.42 31.31 -11.80
C LEU A 194 -12.57 31.31 -13.33
N GLY A 195 -13.38 30.43 -13.91
CA GLY A 195 -13.69 30.39 -15.34
C GLY A 195 -12.70 29.58 -16.20
N LEU A 196 -11.81 28.78 -15.60
CA LEU A 196 -10.91 27.93 -16.37
C LEU A 196 -11.62 26.63 -16.76
N ASP A 197 -11.37 26.17 -17.98
CA ASP A 197 -11.85 24.87 -18.48
C ASP A 197 -11.30 23.70 -17.63
N GLU A 198 -12.16 22.73 -17.34
CA GLU A 198 -11.85 21.58 -16.47
C GLU A 198 -10.64 20.77 -16.96
N SER A 199 -10.54 20.55 -18.27
CA SER A 199 -9.42 19.79 -18.86
C SER A 199 -8.08 20.51 -18.68
N LYS A 200 -8.08 21.84 -18.81
CA LYS A 200 -6.91 22.69 -18.58
C LYS A 200 -6.53 22.74 -17.10
N ALA A 201 -7.53 22.89 -16.22
CA ALA A 201 -7.31 22.86 -14.76
C ALA A 201 -6.66 21.53 -14.35
N ARG A 202 -7.21 20.43 -14.81
CA ARG A 202 -6.66 19.09 -14.54
C ARG A 202 -5.21 18.94 -15.01
N LEU A 203 -4.90 19.35 -16.24
CA LEU A 203 -3.55 19.26 -16.79
C LEU A 203 -2.55 20.10 -15.96
N LEU A 204 -2.90 21.31 -15.59
CA LEU A 204 -2.06 22.19 -14.79
C LEU A 204 -1.80 21.62 -13.40
N VAL A 205 -2.85 21.20 -12.69
CA VAL A 205 -2.76 20.71 -11.31
C VAL A 205 -1.97 19.40 -11.24
N GLN A 206 -2.29 18.43 -12.10
CA GLN A 206 -1.58 17.15 -12.08
C GLN A 206 -0.10 17.31 -12.41
N GLN A 207 0.27 18.17 -13.38
CA GLN A 207 1.66 18.36 -13.76
C GLN A 207 2.44 19.14 -12.68
N ALA A 208 1.81 20.11 -12.03
CA ALA A 208 2.42 20.84 -10.93
C ALA A 208 2.69 19.91 -9.72
N ALA A 209 1.73 19.03 -9.37
CA ALA A 209 1.89 18.07 -8.29
C ALA A 209 3.00 17.03 -8.58
N LEU A 210 3.02 16.47 -9.79
CA LEU A 210 4.07 15.57 -10.23
C LEU A 210 5.44 16.24 -10.15
N GLY A 211 5.57 17.45 -10.69
CA GLY A 211 6.82 18.20 -10.69
C GLY A 211 7.30 18.53 -9.27
N ALA A 212 6.40 18.95 -8.37
CA ALA A 212 6.74 19.22 -6.98
C ALA A 212 7.25 17.96 -6.26
N SER A 213 6.61 16.81 -6.45
CA SER A 213 7.06 15.53 -5.88
C SER A 213 8.43 15.13 -6.41
N GLN A 214 8.66 15.28 -7.71
CA GLN A 214 9.97 14.99 -8.33
C GLN A 214 11.06 15.93 -7.81
N MET A 215 10.75 17.21 -7.57
CA MET A 215 11.72 18.14 -6.97
C MET A 215 12.18 17.70 -5.58
N VAL A 216 11.28 17.14 -4.76
CA VAL A 216 11.64 16.58 -3.44
C VAL A 216 12.53 15.33 -3.60
N ILE A 217 12.16 14.42 -4.49
CA ILE A 217 12.89 13.16 -4.73
C ILE A 217 14.31 13.42 -5.26
N GLN A 218 14.44 14.34 -6.22
CA GLN A 218 15.71 14.62 -6.89
C GLN A 218 16.66 15.54 -6.09
N ASN A 219 16.20 16.11 -4.98
CA ASN A 219 16.98 17.00 -4.13
C ASN A 219 16.99 16.53 -2.67
N PRO A 220 17.50 15.32 -2.37
CA PRO A 220 17.44 14.74 -1.02
C PRO A 220 18.22 15.57 0.03
N GLN A 221 19.13 16.45 -0.39
CA GLN A 221 19.88 17.37 0.47
C GLN A 221 19.07 18.59 0.92
N LEU A 222 17.93 18.89 0.25
CA LEU A 222 17.09 20.03 0.58
C LEU A 222 15.82 19.57 1.30
N SER A 223 15.45 20.25 2.37
CA SER A 223 14.14 20.01 2.98
C SER A 223 13.02 20.54 2.08
N ALA A 224 11.81 19.96 2.21
CA ALA A 224 10.63 20.48 1.51
C ALA A 224 10.37 21.96 1.85
N GLY A 225 10.73 22.41 3.07
CA GLY A 225 10.66 23.81 3.48
C GLY A 225 11.59 24.71 2.65
N GLN A 226 12.83 24.25 2.41
CA GLN A 226 13.79 24.99 1.57
C GLN A 226 13.34 25.04 0.11
N LEU A 227 12.85 23.91 -0.45
CA LEU A 227 12.28 23.91 -1.81
C LEU A 227 11.13 24.89 -1.95
N ARG A 228 10.22 24.94 -0.96
CA ARG A 228 9.14 25.93 -0.92
C ARG A 228 9.69 27.37 -0.90
N GLN A 229 10.68 27.68 -0.04
CA GLN A 229 11.28 29.00 0.04
C GLN A 229 11.91 29.43 -1.28
N ASN A 230 12.58 28.53 -2.00
CA ASN A 230 13.23 28.81 -3.27
C ASN A 230 12.26 29.28 -4.37
N VAL A 231 10.97 28.93 -4.27
CA VAL A 231 9.92 29.35 -5.20
C VAL A 231 8.97 30.41 -4.61
N THR A 232 9.31 30.97 -3.43
CA THR A 232 8.44 31.92 -2.69
C THR A 232 9.21 33.24 -2.49
N SER A 233 9.24 34.09 -3.52
CA SER A 233 9.83 35.43 -3.40
C SER A 233 8.91 36.36 -2.60
N LYS A 234 9.51 37.21 -1.76
CA LYS A 234 8.76 38.18 -0.93
C LYS A 234 7.91 39.10 -1.80
N GLY A 235 6.61 39.19 -1.49
CA GLY A 235 5.65 39.96 -2.24
C GLY A 235 5.26 39.40 -3.61
N GLY A 236 5.68 38.16 -3.92
CA GLY A 236 5.28 37.47 -5.14
C GLY A 236 3.93 36.73 -4.98
N THR A 237 3.35 36.30 -6.08
CA THR A 237 2.05 35.58 -6.11
C THR A 237 2.08 34.30 -5.28
N THR A 238 3.20 33.56 -5.32
CA THR A 238 3.39 32.35 -4.50
C THR A 238 3.41 32.70 -3.00
N HIS A 239 4.00 33.84 -2.62
CA HIS A 239 4.04 34.28 -1.24
C HIS A 239 2.64 34.48 -0.67
N GLU A 240 1.79 35.20 -1.38
CA GLU A 240 0.40 35.47 -0.94
C GLU A 240 -0.41 34.20 -0.75
N ALA A 241 -0.27 33.23 -1.67
CA ALA A 241 -0.95 31.93 -1.57
C ALA A 241 -0.42 31.10 -0.38
N VAL A 242 0.90 31.04 -0.19
CA VAL A 242 1.53 30.29 0.92
C VAL A 242 1.16 30.93 2.26
N GLU A 243 1.14 32.26 2.34
CA GLU A 243 0.76 33.00 3.55
C GLU A 243 -0.69 32.70 3.95
N THR A 244 -1.61 32.65 3.00
CA THR A 244 -3.02 32.26 3.23
C THR A 244 -3.10 30.87 3.88
N PHE A 245 -2.38 29.88 3.37
CA PHE A 245 -2.35 28.53 3.98
C PHE A 245 -1.73 28.53 5.38
N GLN A 246 -0.69 29.34 5.61
CA GLN A 246 -0.02 29.43 6.90
C GLN A 246 -0.91 30.11 7.96
N GLN A 247 -1.58 31.20 7.61
CA GLN A 247 -2.53 31.89 8.48
C GLN A 247 -3.73 31.02 8.85
N SER A 248 -4.13 30.11 7.95
CA SER A 248 -5.18 29.11 8.19
C SER A 248 -4.67 27.86 8.94
N ASP A 249 -3.45 27.87 9.45
CA ASP A 249 -2.82 26.77 10.17
C ASP A 249 -2.89 25.41 9.46
N LEU A 250 -2.61 25.40 8.15
CA LEU A 250 -2.60 24.15 7.36
C LEU A 250 -1.75 23.03 8.00
N LYS A 251 -0.63 23.38 8.66
CA LYS A 251 0.20 22.39 9.33
C LYS A 251 -0.49 21.74 10.53
N GLY A 252 -1.22 22.52 11.31
CA GLY A 252 -2.03 22.00 12.43
C GLY A 252 -3.14 21.10 11.93
N LEU A 253 -3.82 21.48 10.85
CA LEU A 253 -4.87 20.69 10.23
C LEU A 253 -4.32 19.33 9.71
N ILE A 254 -3.18 19.33 9.02
CA ILE A 254 -2.52 18.09 8.57
C ILE A 254 -2.18 17.19 9.76
N LYS A 255 -1.59 17.74 10.82
CA LYS A 255 -1.26 16.98 12.04
C LYS A 255 -2.52 16.35 12.65
N GLN A 256 -3.60 17.10 12.74
CA GLN A 256 -4.89 16.60 13.26
C GLN A 256 -5.45 15.47 12.39
N ALA A 257 -5.45 15.62 11.07
CA ALA A 257 -5.91 14.59 10.14
C ALA A 257 -5.10 13.30 10.26
N MET A 258 -3.78 13.39 10.34
CA MET A 258 -2.90 12.23 10.56
C MET A 258 -3.16 11.56 11.91
N ASN A 259 -3.33 12.31 13.00
CA ASN A 259 -3.66 11.75 14.31
C ASN A 259 -4.99 10.99 14.29
N ASN A 260 -6.01 11.53 13.62
CA ASN A 260 -7.30 10.85 13.47
C ASN A 260 -7.16 9.54 12.66
N CYS A 261 -6.33 9.55 11.62
CA CYS A 261 -6.03 8.35 10.83
C CYS A 261 -5.36 7.27 11.69
N ILE A 262 -4.36 7.63 12.49
CA ILE A 262 -3.65 6.73 13.41
C ILE A 262 -4.61 6.18 14.45
N ALA A 263 -5.39 7.04 15.11
CA ALA A 263 -6.37 6.63 16.11
C ALA A 263 -7.39 5.63 15.53
N ARG A 264 -7.82 5.82 14.28
CA ARG A 264 -8.72 4.85 13.63
C ARG A 264 -8.02 3.51 13.37
N ALA A 265 -6.76 3.53 12.93
CA ALA A 265 -5.97 2.31 12.73
C ALA A 265 -5.79 1.53 14.04
N GLU A 266 -5.53 2.22 15.14
CA GLU A 266 -5.44 1.62 16.49
C GLU A 266 -6.79 1.06 16.98
N ALA A 267 -7.89 1.74 16.68
CA ALA A 267 -9.23 1.25 17.00
C ALA A 267 -9.56 -0.02 16.21
N MET A 268 -9.24 -0.05 14.91
CA MET A 268 -9.43 -1.25 14.08
C MET A 268 -8.64 -2.45 14.62
N ALA A 269 -7.43 -2.23 15.13
CA ALA A 269 -6.63 -3.31 15.72
C ALA A 269 -7.26 -3.96 16.98
N LYS A 270 -8.24 -3.29 17.59
CA LYS A 270 -9.00 -3.83 18.73
C LYS A 270 -10.33 -4.47 18.29
N GLU A 271 -10.79 -4.18 17.06
CA GLU A 271 -12.02 -4.73 16.50
C GLU A 271 -11.80 -6.15 15.94
N PHE A 272 -10.57 -6.45 15.54
CA PHE A 272 -10.13 -7.73 14.95
C PHE A 272 -9.18 -8.47 15.89
#